data_28764a9033f912d91263c30604f78521
#
_entry.id   28764a9033f912d91263c30604f78521
#
_cell.length_a   1.000
_cell.length_b   1.000
_cell.length_c   1.000
_cell.angle_alpha   90.00
_cell.angle_beta   90.00
_cell.angle_gamma   90.00
#
_symmetry.space_group_name_H-M   'P 1'
#
loop_
_entity.id
_entity.type
_entity.pdbx_description
1 polymer ?
#
loop_
_entity_poly.entity_id
_entity_poly.type
_entity_poly.pdbx_seq_one_letter_code
_entity_poly.pdbx_strand_id
1 'polypeptide(L)'
;MCASPVDSPTLAGTVLQAVDSWQRRHTVAAFPLAVVRKFLDDRGSTLAAVIAYYAFFSLFPLLLVFVSVLGFVLQDNASLQEDVLDSALARIPVVGAQLRDEVEPLTGSTSALVIGLAGALWAGLGVTLALGRAFEEIWDVPRINHRGALRARVRGLVVLAVLAVSLMAATVAAGLGVGGRIGPTAEELGAVGTALAVNLMAFVGLFALLTPRSRRILELLPGAAVAATGALALQAAGGWYVERAVASASDTYGTFALVIGLLSWFWLGAHLVLVAAEVNVVRHHRLWPRSLAGELAGADRAALGRAAAAVRQDERQEIQVRFGNDRESGPT
;
A
#
# COMPACT_ATOMS: atom_id res chain seq x y z
N MET A 1 -21.30 50.67 11.93
CA MET A 1 -21.49 50.37 10.49
C MET A 1 -20.10 50.10 9.94
N CYS A 2 -19.59 48.86 10.12
CA CYS A 2 -18.30 48.42 9.54
C CYS A 2 -18.64 47.50 8.36
N ALA A 3 -18.39 47.99 7.17
CA ALA A 3 -18.49 47.22 5.95
C ALA A 3 -17.30 46.21 5.97
N SER A 4 -17.60 44.91 5.94
CA SER A 4 -16.62 43.86 5.71
C SER A 4 -16.02 44.05 4.32
N PRO A 5 -14.67 43.92 4.15
CA PRO A 5 -14.10 43.94 2.83
C PRO A 5 -14.61 42.74 2.03
N VAL A 6 -15.22 43.02 0.90
CA VAL A 6 -15.58 42.05 -0.12
C VAL A 6 -14.26 41.53 -0.66
N ASP A 7 -13.84 40.33 -0.22
CA ASP A 7 -12.69 39.62 -0.77
C ASP A 7 -12.93 39.40 -2.28
N SER A 8 -12.21 40.17 -3.09
CA SER A 8 -12.12 39.93 -4.53
C SER A 8 -11.58 38.50 -4.76
N PRO A 9 -12.24 37.68 -5.59
CA PRO A 9 -11.80 36.32 -5.81
C PRO A 9 -10.37 36.34 -6.37
N THR A 10 -9.44 35.77 -5.62
CA THR A 10 -8.08 35.58 -6.10
C THR A 10 -8.11 34.69 -7.35
N LEU A 11 -7.21 34.92 -8.33
CA LEU A 11 -7.13 34.12 -9.56
C LEU A 11 -7.13 32.61 -9.25
N ALA A 12 -6.47 32.20 -8.15
CA ALA A 12 -6.49 30.82 -7.65
C ALA A 12 -7.89 30.35 -7.26
N GLY A 13 -8.69 31.18 -6.61
CA GLY A 13 -10.08 30.84 -6.23
C GLY A 13 -11.00 30.65 -7.44
N THR A 14 -10.83 31.49 -8.48
CA THR A 14 -11.61 31.37 -9.71
C THR A 14 -11.26 30.10 -10.50
N VAL A 15 -9.96 29.74 -10.57
CA VAL A 15 -9.52 28.50 -11.20
C VAL A 15 -10.04 27.27 -10.46
N LEU A 16 -9.97 27.26 -9.12
CA LEU A 16 -10.49 26.18 -8.30
C LEU A 16 -12.00 25.99 -8.47
N GLN A 17 -12.76 27.08 -8.53
CA GLN A 17 -14.22 27.03 -8.78
C GLN A 17 -14.53 26.51 -10.19
N ALA A 18 -13.76 26.90 -11.20
CA ALA A 18 -13.93 26.41 -12.58
C ALA A 18 -13.62 24.89 -12.65
N VAL A 19 -12.55 24.44 -12.02
CA VAL A 19 -12.21 23.01 -11.94
C VAL A 19 -13.27 22.24 -11.15
N ASP A 20 -13.79 22.79 -10.05
CA ASP A 20 -14.83 22.16 -9.26
C ASP A 20 -16.13 22.00 -10.05
N SER A 21 -16.56 23.04 -10.76
CA SER A 21 -17.77 22.98 -11.60
C SER A 21 -17.61 22.01 -12.78
N TRP A 22 -16.43 21.94 -13.36
CA TRP A 22 -16.13 21.00 -14.45
C TRP A 22 -16.12 19.55 -13.96
N GLN A 23 -15.43 19.24 -12.86
CA GLN A 23 -15.35 17.88 -12.31
C GLN A 23 -16.71 17.35 -11.86
N ARG A 24 -17.58 18.20 -11.30
CA ARG A 24 -18.94 17.83 -10.90
C ARG A 24 -19.83 17.41 -12.07
N ARG A 25 -19.53 17.88 -13.30
CA ARG A 25 -20.21 17.50 -14.54
C ARG A 25 -19.66 16.22 -15.17
N HIS A 26 -18.42 15.83 -14.82
CA HIS A 26 -17.71 14.69 -15.43
C HIS A 26 -17.37 13.64 -14.37
N THR A 27 -18.25 12.64 -14.22
CA THR A 27 -18.12 11.56 -13.22
C THR A 27 -16.79 10.83 -13.29
N VAL A 28 -16.21 10.69 -14.50
CA VAL A 28 -14.92 10.03 -14.73
C VAL A 28 -13.77 10.79 -14.07
N ALA A 29 -13.82 12.13 -14.07
CA ALA A 29 -12.81 12.96 -13.40
C ALA A 29 -13.09 13.15 -11.91
N ALA A 30 -14.37 13.17 -11.51
CA ALA A 30 -14.78 13.32 -10.13
C ALA A 30 -14.33 12.15 -9.24
N PHE A 31 -14.33 10.93 -9.79
CA PHE A 31 -13.99 9.74 -9.02
C PHE A 31 -12.51 9.71 -8.56
N PRO A 32 -11.49 9.80 -9.44
CA PRO A 32 -10.10 9.81 -9.00
C PRO A 32 -9.77 11.00 -8.08
N LEU A 33 -10.39 12.15 -8.32
CA LEU A 33 -10.23 13.31 -7.45
C LEU A 33 -10.79 13.05 -6.04
N ALA A 34 -11.94 12.37 -5.94
CA ALA A 34 -12.51 11.97 -4.66
C ALA A 34 -11.61 10.95 -3.92
N VAL A 35 -10.96 10.04 -4.65
CA VAL A 35 -9.97 9.10 -4.08
C VAL A 35 -8.77 9.85 -3.50
N VAL A 36 -8.19 10.78 -4.26
CA VAL A 36 -7.06 11.60 -3.78
C VAL A 36 -7.47 12.42 -2.55
N ARG A 37 -8.65 13.03 -2.58
CA ARG A 37 -9.15 13.83 -1.45
C ARG A 37 -9.38 12.97 -0.20
N LYS A 38 -10.01 11.81 -0.34
CA LYS A 38 -10.20 10.88 0.79
C LYS A 38 -8.86 10.43 1.37
N PHE A 39 -7.89 10.09 0.51
CA PHE A 39 -6.54 9.75 0.93
C PHE A 39 -5.85 10.87 1.75
N LEU A 40 -6.06 12.14 1.35
CA LEU A 40 -5.53 13.29 2.10
C LEU A 40 -6.28 13.51 3.41
N ASP A 41 -7.61 13.38 3.40
CA ASP A 41 -8.46 13.52 4.60
C ASP A 41 -8.06 12.47 5.66
N ASP A 42 -7.75 11.24 5.26
CA ASP A 42 -7.33 10.13 6.13
C ASP A 42 -5.83 10.15 6.48
N ARG A 43 -5.12 11.21 6.12
CA ARG A 43 -3.67 11.31 6.33
C ARG A 43 -2.90 10.13 5.74
N GLY A 44 -3.29 9.68 4.57
CA GLY A 44 -2.75 8.48 3.92
C GLY A 44 -1.23 8.46 3.82
N SER A 45 -0.59 9.61 3.58
CA SER A 45 0.87 9.73 3.55
C SER A 45 1.52 9.40 4.91
N THR A 46 0.87 9.77 6.04
CA THR A 46 1.37 9.41 7.38
C THR A 46 1.21 7.92 7.63
N LEU A 47 0.08 7.34 7.25
CA LEU A 47 -0.14 5.89 7.33
C LEU A 47 0.87 5.12 6.47
N ALA A 48 1.15 5.60 5.25
CA ALA A 48 2.15 5.03 4.37
C ALA A 48 3.56 5.08 4.97
N ALA A 49 3.93 6.17 5.64
CA ALA A 49 5.23 6.31 6.30
C ALA A 49 5.40 5.29 7.45
N VAL A 50 4.36 5.06 8.24
CA VAL A 50 4.38 4.04 9.31
C VAL A 50 4.53 2.63 8.72
N ILE A 51 3.83 2.31 7.64
CA ILE A 51 3.94 1.02 6.96
C ILE A 51 5.34 0.85 6.39
N ALA A 52 5.89 1.87 5.72
CA ALA A 52 7.23 1.86 5.14
C ALA A 52 8.31 1.64 6.21
N TYR A 53 8.18 2.29 7.36
CA TYR A 53 9.08 2.11 8.50
C TYR A 53 9.13 0.64 8.95
N TYR A 54 7.98 0.03 9.23
CA TYR A 54 7.95 -1.38 9.62
C TYR A 54 8.43 -2.31 8.50
N ALA A 55 8.11 -2.03 7.24
CA ALA A 55 8.57 -2.79 6.09
C ALA A 55 10.11 -2.75 5.95
N PHE A 56 10.70 -1.58 6.13
CA PHE A 56 12.15 -1.41 6.11
C PHE A 56 12.83 -2.26 7.19
N PHE A 57 12.36 -2.16 8.44
CA PHE A 57 12.95 -2.92 9.54
C PHE A 57 12.70 -4.43 9.43
N SER A 58 11.64 -4.85 8.75
CA SER A 58 11.38 -6.29 8.52
C SER A 58 12.32 -6.91 7.50
N LEU A 59 12.99 -6.10 6.66
CA LEU A 59 13.89 -6.60 5.63
C LEU A 59 15.09 -7.35 6.23
N PHE A 60 15.70 -6.80 7.28
CA PHE A 60 16.90 -7.37 7.89
C PHE A 60 16.72 -8.79 8.44
N PRO A 61 15.73 -9.05 9.32
CA PRO A 61 15.50 -10.43 9.78
C PRO A 61 15.00 -11.35 8.66
N LEU A 62 14.31 -10.80 7.65
CA LEU A 62 13.86 -11.58 6.50
C LEU A 62 15.03 -12.04 5.64
N LEU A 63 16.01 -11.17 5.42
CA LEU A 63 17.27 -11.52 4.75
C LEU A 63 18.05 -12.57 5.54
N LEU A 64 18.14 -12.44 6.85
CA LEU A 64 18.81 -13.43 7.70
C LEU A 64 18.13 -14.81 7.61
N VAL A 65 16.80 -14.87 7.61
CA VAL A 65 16.06 -16.12 7.38
C VAL A 65 16.37 -16.67 5.99
N PHE A 66 16.30 -15.83 4.97
CA PHE A 66 16.52 -16.23 3.58
C PHE A 66 17.90 -16.85 3.41
N VAL A 67 18.95 -16.17 3.84
CA VAL A 67 20.34 -16.64 3.72
C VAL A 67 20.56 -17.92 4.55
N SER A 68 19.98 -17.98 5.76
CA SER A 68 20.10 -19.18 6.60
C SER A 68 19.41 -20.40 5.97
N VAL A 69 18.18 -20.23 5.44
CA VAL A 69 17.46 -21.30 4.73
C VAL A 69 18.23 -21.74 3.49
N LEU A 70 18.76 -20.81 2.72
CA LEU A 70 19.55 -21.08 1.54
C LEU A 70 20.80 -21.88 1.89
N GLY A 71 21.50 -21.49 2.97
CA GLY A 71 22.65 -22.21 3.48
C GLY A 71 22.34 -23.65 3.91
N PHE A 72 21.15 -23.91 4.49
CA PHE A 72 20.71 -25.26 4.85
C PHE A 72 20.27 -26.11 3.66
N VAL A 73 19.51 -25.54 2.74
CA VAL A 73 18.90 -26.29 1.62
C VAL A 73 19.95 -26.62 0.55
N LEU A 74 20.92 -25.74 0.36
CA LEU A 74 21.91 -25.84 -0.72
C LEU A 74 23.33 -26.14 -0.20
N GLN A 75 23.48 -26.59 1.05
CA GLN A 75 24.80 -26.89 1.64
C GLN A 75 25.62 -27.87 0.82
N ASP A 76 24.98 -28.76 0.05
CA ASP A 76 25.62 -29.75 -0.78
C ASP A 76 25.86 -29.31 -2.25
N ASN A 77 25.41 -28.08 -2.62
CA ASN A 77 25.45 -27.59 -3.99
C ASN A 77 25.72 -26.08 -4.06
N ALA A 78 27.00 -25.72 -3.93
CA ALA A 78 27.46 -24.34 -3.87
C ALA A 78 27.10 -23.52 -5.13
N SER A 79 27.08 -24.12 -6.32
CA SER A 79 26.74 -23.43 -7.56
C SER A 79 25.25 -23.03 -7.62
N LEU A 80 24.36 -23.94 -7.16
CA LEU A 80 22.93 -23.64 -7.06
C LEU A 80 22.65 -22.61 -5.96
N GLN A 81 23.45 -22.60 -4.88
CA GLN A 81 23.34 -21.61 -3.82
C GLN A 81 23.64 -20.20 -4.37
N GLU A 82 24.68 -20.05 -5.15
CA GLU A 82 25.09 -18.81 -5.78
C GLU A 82 24.04 -18.34 -6.81
N ASP A 83 23.57 -19.21 -7.68
CA ASP A 83 22.55 -18.91 -8.70
C ASP A 83 21.22 -18.44 -8.06
N VAL A 84 20.76 -19.09 -6.99
CA VAL A 84 19.53 -18.74 -6.28
C VAL A 84 19.70 -17.42 -5.52
N LEU A 85 20.84 -17.23 -4.85
CA LEU A 85 21.15 -15.97 -4.16
C LEU A 85 21.14 -14.81 -5.15
N ASP A 86 21.82 -14.96 -6.28
CA ASP A 86 21.90 -13.97 -7.34
C ASP A 86 20.53 -13.62 -7.93
N SER A 87 19.73 -14.64 -8.22
CA SER A 87 18.37 -14.42 -8.77
C SER A 87 17.42 -13.78 -7.77
N ALA A 88 17.58 -14.05 -6.47
CA ALA A 88 16.76 -13.45 -5.43
C ALA A 88 17.15 -12.00 -5.13
N LEU A 89 18.45 -11.72 -5.04
CA LEU A 89 18.97 -10.37 -4.82
C LEU A 89 18.68 -9.45 -6.00
N ALA A 90 18.71 -9.96 -7.24
CA ALA A 90 18.33 -9.20 -8.43
C ALA A 90 16.88 -8.69 -8.41
N ARG A 91 16.00 -9.31 -7.60
CA ARG A 91 14.59 -8.89 -7.45
C ARG A 91 14.36 -7.83 -6.38
N ILE A 92 15.38 -7.54 -5.57
CA ILE A 92 15.27 -6.48 -4.55
C ILE A 92 15.82 -5.18 -5.16
N PRO A 93 14.95 -4.23 -5.56
CA PRO A 93 15.39 -2.96 -6.10
C PRO A 93 16.27 -2.23 -5.07
N VAL A 94 17.29 -1.50 -5.55
CA VAL A 94 18.18 -0.64 -4.73
C VAL A 94 19.27 -1.41 -3.95
N VAL A 95 19.01 -2.60 -3.44
CA VAL A 95 19.89 -3.26 -2.45
C VAL A 95 20.55 -4.53 -2.99
N GLY A 96 19.95 -5.16 -4.01
CA GLY A 96 20.38 -6.48 -4.49
C GLY A 96 21.84 -6.53 -4.92
N ALA A 97 22.32 -5.51 -5.62
CA ALA A 97 23.69 -5.45 -6.10
C ALA A 97 24.72 -5.26 -4.96
N GLN A 98 24.42 -4.39 -3.99
CA GLN A 98 25.34 -4.14 -2.87
C GLN A 98 25.37 -5.27 -1.86
N LEU A 99 24.24 -5.95 -1.64
CA LEU A 99 24.19 -7.11 -0.75
C LEU A 99 24.95 -8.30 -1.33
N ARG A 100 25.05 -8.43 -2.66
CA ARG A 100 25.80 -9.49 -3.31
C ARG A 100 27.26 -9.48 -2.92
N ASP A 101 27.88 -8.31 -2.83
CA ASP A 101 29.30 -8.14 -2.53
C ASP A 101 29.61 -8.33 -1.04
N GLU A 102 28.62 -8.21 -0.16
CA GLU A 102 28.79 -8.31 1.31
C GLU A 102 28.34 -9.64 1.91
N VAL A 103 27.61 -10.47 1.17
CA VAL A 103 27.14 -11.78 1.65
C VAL A 103 28.23 -12.84 1.46
N GLU A 104 29.00 -13.08 2.51
CA GLU A 104 29.86 -14.26 2.56
C GLU A 104 29.04 -15.56 2.55
N PRO A 105 29.58 -16.68 1.99
CA PRO A 105 28.91 -17.98 2.02
C PRO A 105 28.60 -18.38 3.47
N LEU A 106 27.36 -18.17 3.90
CA LEU A 106 26.94 -18.55 5.24
C LEU A 106 26.70 -20.06 5.30
N THR A 107 27.57 -20.77 6.02
CA THR A 107 27.25 -22.12 6.48
C THR A 107 26.00 -22.07 7.34
N GLY A 108 25.02 -22.93 7.02
CA GLY A 108 23.71 -22.94 7.70
C GLY A 108 23.84 -22.94 9.24
N SER A 109 23.51 -21.85 9.88
CA SER A 109 23.56 -21.70 11.34
C SER A 109 22.15 -21.80 11.91
N THR A 110 21.88 -22.82 12.72
CA THR A 110 20.59 -23.01 13.39
C THR A 110 20.23 -21.81 14.28
N SER A 111 21.20 -21.21 14.96
CA SER A 111 20.99 -20.05 15.81
C SER A 111 20.60 -18.81 14.98
N ALA A 112 21.27 -18.58 13.85
CA ALA A 112 20.92 -17.50 12.93
C ALA A 112 19.51 -17.67 12.34
N LEU A 113 19.13 -18.91 11.99
CA LEU A 113 17.79 -19.23 11.50
C LEU A 113 16.72 -18.93 12.55
N VAL A 114 16.91 -19.38 13.82
CA VAL A 114 15.94 -19.14 14.90
C VAL A 114 15.81 -17.66 15.22
N ILE A 115 16.91 -16.93 15.34
CA ILE A 115 16.90 -15.47 15.61
C ILE A 115 16.27 -14.75 14.43
N GLY A 116 16.65 -15.09 13.21
CA GLY A 116 16.09 -14.50 12.00
C GLY A 116 14.59 -14.74 11.88
N LEU A 117 14.12 -15.97 12.11
CA LEU A 117 12.70 -16.31 12.04
C LEU A 117 11.89 -15.58 13.12
N ALA A 118 12.37 -15.55 14.37
CA ALA A 118 11.72 -14.79 15.44
C ALA A 118 11.66 -13.28 15.11
N GLY A 119 12.75 -12.72 14.62
CA GLY A 119 12.82 -11.32 14.19
C GLY A 119 11.93 -11.03 12.99
N ALA A 120 11.90 -11.90 11.98
CA ALA A 120 11.05 -11.76 10.79
C ALA A 120 9.55 -11.83 11.14
N LEU A 121 9.17 -12.74 12.03
CA LEU A 121 7.81 -12.83 12.53
C LEU A 121 7.42 -11.58 13.32
N TRP A 122 8.30 -11.11 14.20
CA TRP A 122 8.04 -9.91 15.00
C TRP A 122 7.92 -8.65 14.13
N ALA A 123 8.86 -8.43 13.23
CA ALA A 123 8.88 -7.27 12.34
C ALA A 123 7.76 -7.34 11.29
N GLY A 124 7.53 -8.51 10.69
CA GLY A 124 6.44 -8.76 9.73
C GLY A 124 5.05 -8.55 10.37
N LEU A 125 4.87 -8.95 11.63
CA LEU A 125 3.66 -8.60 12.38
C LEU A 125 3.52 -7.09 12.56
N GLY A 126 4.60 -6.32 12.70
CA GLY A 126 4.59 -4.87 12.74
C GLY A 126 3.98 -4.27 11.46
N VAL A 127 4.42 -4.74 10.28
CA VAL A 127 3.88 -4.33 8.97
C VAL A 127 2.39 -4.63 8.86
N THR A 128 1.99 -5.86 9.18
CA THR A 128 0.59 -6.29 9.02
C THR A 128 -0.35 -5.61 10.01
N LEU A 129 0.12 -5.29 11.22
CA LEU A 129 -0.63 -4.50 12.21
C LEU A 129 -0.75 -3.04 11.76
N ALA A 130 0.30 -2.45 11.19
CA ALA A 130 0.25 -1.10 10.62
C ALA A 130 -0.75 -1.04 9.45
N LEU A 131 -0.70 -1.99 8.51
CA LEU A 131 -1.68 -2.13 7.43
C LEU A 131 -3.10 -2.31 7.97
N GLY A 132 -3.29 -3.17 8.97
CA GLY A 132 -4.60 -3.40 9.58
C GLY A 132 -5.20 -2.12 10.17
N ARG A 133 -4.40 -1.33 10.88
CA ARG A 133 -4.82 -0.02 11.44
C ARG A 133 -5.12 0.99 10.34
N ALA A 134 -4.29 1.05 9.30
CA ALA A 134 -4.52 1.91 8.16
C ALA A 134 -5.85 1.58 7.46
N PHE A 135 -6.17 0.31 7.30
CA PHE A 135 -7.46 -0.12 6.74
C PHE A 135 -8.64 0.20 7.66
N GLU A 136 -8.48 0.11 8.99
CA GLU A 136 -9.51 0.54 9.95
C GLU A 136 -9.77 2.05 9.85
N GLU A 137 -8.72 2.87 9.68
CA GLU A 137 -8.82 4.32 9.47
C GLU A 137 -9.52 4.65 8.13
N ILE A 138 -9.03 4.10 7.01
CA ILE A 138 -9.56 4.32 5.65
C ILE A 138 -11.05 3.93 5.54
N TRP A 139 -11.47 2.86 6.24
CA TRP A 139 -12.87 2.42 6.27
C TRP A 139 -13.74 3.14 7.30
N ASP A 140 -13.23 4.18 7.95
CA ASP A 140 -13.93 4.96 8.99
C ASP A 140 -14.52 4.04 10.09
N VAL A 141 -13.75 3.02 10.55
CA VAL A 141 -14.21 2.11 11.59
C VAL A 141 -14.17 2.80 12.94
N PRO A 142 -15.29 2.85 13.69
CA PRO A 142 -15.28 3.41 15.04
C PRO A 142 -14.24 2.73 15.93
N ARG A 143 -13.51 3.50 16.71
CA ARG A 143 -12.43 2.99 17.58
C ARG A 143 -12.89 1.92 18.54
N ILE A 144 -14.13 1.99 19.00
CA ILE A 144 -14.75 0.94 19.83
C ILE A 144 -14.83 -0.41 19.12
N ASN A 145 -14.91 -0.42 17.79
CA ASN A 145 -15.01 -1.62 16.97
C ASN A 145 -13.66 -2.08 16.42
N HIS A 146 -12.56 -1.43 16.82
CA HIS A 146 -11.22 -1.87 16.44
C HIS A 146 -10.95 -3.25 17.00
N ARG A 147 -10.23 -4.06 16.23
CA ARG A 147 -9.95 -5.44 16.60
C ARG A 147 -9.07 -5.52 17.84
N GLY A 148 -9.43 -6.39 18.79
CA GLY A 148 -8.57 -6.68 19.93
C GLY A 148 -7.19 -7.20 19.48
N ALA A 149 -6.15 -6.91 20.28
CA ALA A 149 -4.76 -7.20 19.96
C ALA A 149 -4.48 -8.64 19.49
N LEU A 150 -5.15 -9.64 20.09
CA LEU A 150 -4.96 -11.03 19.71
C LEU A 150 -5.52 -11.34 18.31
N ARG A 151 -6.72 -10.86 18.01
CA ARG A 151 -7.34 -11.04 16.68
C ARG A 151 -6.53 -10.33 15.59
N ALA A 152 -6.00 -9.14 15.89
CA ALA A 152 -5.15 -8.40 14.99
C ALA A 152 -3.85 -9.17 14.67
N ARG A 153 -3.21 -9.78 15.69
CA ARG A 153 -1.99 -10.59 15.50
C ARG A 153 -2.26 -11.86 14.69
N VAL A 154 -3.31 -12.61 15.03
CA VAL A 154 -3.68 -13.83 14.27
C VAL A 154 -3.94 -13.47 12.80
N ARG A 155 -4.69 -12.40 12.55
CA ARG A 155 -4.93 -11.93 11.20
C ARG A 155 -3.64 -11.48 10.50
N GLY A 156 -2.74 -10.81 11.22
CA GLY A 156 -1.42 -10.44 10.73
C GLY A 156 -0.61 -11.64 10.26
N LEU A 157 -0.62 -12.74 11.02
CA LEU A 157 0.01 -14.01 10.63
C LEU A 157 -0.62 -14.60 9.36
N VAL A 158 -1.96 -14.55 9.24
CA VAL A 158 -2.65 -15.03 8.02
C VAL A 158 -2.27 -14.15 6.81
N VAL A 159 -2.19 -12.83 6.97
CA VAL A 159 -1.73 -11.92 5.92
C VAL A 159 -0.30 -12.24 5.50
N LEU A 160 0.61 -12.46 6.45
CA LEU A 160 1.99 -12.87 6.16
C LEU A 160 2.04 -14.18 5.39
N ALA A 161 1.24 -15.17 5.80
CA ALA A 161 1.17 -16.46 5.10
C ALA A 161 0.66 -16.30 3.66
N VAL A 162 -0.38 -15.49 3.45
CA VAL A 162 -0.90 -15.21 2.10
C VAL A 162 0.14 -14.50 1.24
N LEU A 163 0.85 -13.51 1.78
CA LEU A 163 1.91 -12.82 1.05
C LEU A 163 3.07 -13.77 0.71
N ALA A 164 3.48 -14.63 1.64
CA ALA A 164 4.52 -15.65 1.40
C ALA A 164 4.10 -16.62 0.30
N VAL A 165 2.88 -17.17 0.38
CA VAL A 165 2.35 -18.08 -0.66
C VAL A 165 2.23 -17.38 -2.01
N SER A 166 1.79 -16.11 -2.03
CA SER A 166 1.72 -15.33 -3.28
C SER A 166 3.09 -15.10 -3.90
N LEU A 167 4.09 -14.82 -3.08
CA LEU A 167 5.48 -14.67 -3.55
C LEU A 167 6.04 -15.98 -4.09
N MET A 168 5.82 -17.09 -3.40
CA MET A 168 6.21 -18.42 -3.87
C MET A 168 5.51 -18.76 -5.19
N ALA A 169 4.21 -18.53 -5.30
CA ALA A 169 3.44 -18.76 -6.52
C ALA A 169 3.98 -17.90 -7.68
N ALA A 170 4.31 -16.64 -7.43
CA ALA A 170 4.92 -15.75 -8.43
C ALA A 170 6.30 -16.26 -8.89
N THR A 171 7.11 -16.78 -7.96
CA THR A 171 8.43 -17.32 -8.26
C THR A 171 8.32 -18.60 -9.08
N VAL A 172 7.43 -19.52 -8.70
CA VAL A 172 7.18 -20.74 -9.44
C VAL A 172 6.65 -20.44 -10.84
N ALA A 173 5.67 -19.52 -10.96
CA ALA A 173 5.12 -19.11 -12.25
C ALA A 173 6.20 -18.51 -13.17
N ALA A 174 7.11 -17.73 -12.63
CA ALA A 174 8.25 -17.18 -13.38
C ALA A 174 9.23 -18.27 -13.83
N GLY A 175 9.49 -19.27 -12.96
CA GLY A 175 10.42 -20.37 -13.24
C GLY A 175 9.88 -21.44 -14.20
N LEU A 176 8.56 -21.64 -14.25
CA LEU A 176 7.92 -22.61 -15.16
C LEU A 176 7.90 -22.16 -16.62
N GLY A 177 8.41 -20.94 -16.92
CA GLY A 177 8.50 -20.44 -18.30
C GLY A 177 7.17 -20.60 -19.05
N VAL A 178 6.10 -20.00 -18.54
CA VAL A 178 4.75 -20.09 -19.16
C VAL A 178 4.74 -19.43 -20.56
N GLY A 179 5.82 -19.47 -21.28
CA GLY A 179 6.01 -18.85 -22.58
C GLY A 179 6.72 -19.69 -23.65
N GLY A 180 7.34 -20.79 -23.29
CA GLY A 180 8.31 -21.46 -24.17
C GLY A 180 7.80 -22.14 -25.45
N ARG A 181 6.59 -21.79 -25.95
CA ARG A 181 6.04 -22.40 -27.17
C ARG A 181 5.39 -21.42 -28.16
N ILE A 182 5.33 -20.16 -27.87
CA ILE A 182 4.62 -19.15 -28.67
C ILE A 182 5.58 -17.96 -28.82
N GLY A 183 5.95 -17.58 -30.02
CA GLY A 183 6.98 -16.57 -30.35
C GLY A 183 7.18 -15.38 -29.40
N PRO A 184 8.28 -14.66 -29.45
CA PRO A 184 8.79 -13.77 -28.37
C PRO A 184 7.77 -12.74 -27.86
N THR A 185 6.92 -12.20 -28.72
CA THR A 185 5.89 -11.23 -28.32
C THR A 185 4.72 -11.86 -27.54
N ALA A 186 4.36 -13.10 -27.82
CA ALA A 186 3.29 -13.79 -27.11
C ALA A 186 3.77 -14.35 -25.76
N GLU A 187 5.06 -14.66 -25.64
CA GLU A 187 5.71 -15.03 -24.37
C GLU A 187 5.73 -13.84 -23.39
N GLU A 188 6.10 -12.67 -23.86
CA GLU A 188 6.11 -11.44 -23.05
C GLU A 188 4.70 -11.08 -22.58
N LEU A 189 3.70 -11.12 -23.45
CA LEU A 189 2.31 -10.88 -23.10
C LEU A 189 1.76 -11.92 -22.11
N GLY A 190 2.14 -13.19 -22.27
CA GLY A 190 1.79 -14.27 -21.34
C GLY A 190 2.41 -14.08 -19.96
N ALA A 191 3.68 -13.68 -19.89
CA ALA A 191 4.37 -13.40 -18.65
C ALA A 191 3.75 -12.20 -17.90
N VAL A 192 3.47 -11.10 -18.61
CA VAL A 192 2.80 -9.93 -18.04
C VAL A 192 1.38 -10.28 -17.56
N GLY A 193 0.63 -11.03 -18.34
CA GLY A 193 -0.72 -11.49 -17.98
C GLY A 193 -0.71 -12.37 -16.72
N THR A 194 0.24 -13.30 -16.62
CA THR A 194 0.44 -14.16 -15.44
C THR A 194 0.83 -13.34 -14.22
N ALA A 195 1.78 -12.43 -14.36
CA ALA A 195 2.21 -11.54 -13.28
C ALA A 195 1.03 -10.67 -12.79
N LEU A 196 0.23 -10.12 -13.71
CA LEU A 196 -0.97 -9.35 -13.37
C LEU A 196 -1.99 -10.21 -12.62
N ALA A 197 -2.25 -11.43 -13.07
CA ALA A 197 -3.20 -12.34 -12.42
C ALA A 197 -2.76 -12.72 -11.00
N VAL A 198 -1.47 -13.05 -10.82
CA VAL A 198 -0.90 -13.37 -9.50
C VAL A 198 -0.97 -12.16 -8.56
N ASN A 199 -0.57 -10.97 -9.02
CA ASN A 199 -0.68 -9.74 -8.25
C ASN A 199 -2.14 -9.44 -7.89
N LEU A 200 -3.07 -9.57 -8.85
CA LEU A 200 -4.50 -9.34 -8.61
C LEU A 200 -5.03 -10.27 -7.52
N MET A 201 -4.74 -11.57 -7.59
CA MET A 201 -5.14 -12.54 -6.58
C MET A 201 -4.55 -12.20 -5.21
N ALA A 202 -3.27 -11.82 -5.15
CA ALA A 202 -2.60 -11.42 -3.93
C ALA A 202 -3.27 -10.18 -3.29
N PHE A 203 -3.56 -9.14 -4.09
CA PHE A 203 -4.22 -7.93 -3.58
C PHE A 203 -5.69 -8.15 -3.22
N VAL A 204 -6.41 -8.99 -3.94
CA VAL A 204 -7.79 -9.40 -3.53
C VAL A 204 -7.74 -10.10 -2.19
N GLY A 205 -6.83 -11.05 -2.00
CA GLY A 205 -6.63 -11.76 -0.74
C GLY A 205 -6.23 -10.80 0.40
N LEU A 206 -5.28 -9.91 0.15
CA LEU A 206 -4.84 -8.89 1.10
C LEU A 206 -6.02 -7.98 1.51
N PHE A 207 -6.76 -7.44 0.55
CA PHE A 207 -7.90 -6.56 0.83
C PHE A 207 -9.04 -7.30 1.53
N ALA A 208 -9.33 -8.54 1.15
CA ALA A 208 -10.34 -9.37 1.82
C ALA A 208 -9.98 -9.62 3.30
N LEU A 209 -8.70 -9.84 3.58
CA LEU A 209 -8.20 -10.02 4.93
C LEU A 209 -8.15 -8.70 5.73
N LEU A 210 -7.75 -7.58 5.14
CA LEU A 210 -7.57 -6.31 5.84
C LEU A 210 -8.87 -5.52 6.02
N THR A 211 -9.82 -5.63 5.11
CA THR A 211 -11.10 -4.92 5.22
C THR A 211 -11.85 -5.32 6.50
N PRO A 212 -12.30 -4.35 7.31
CA PRO A 212 -12.86 -4.60 8.64
C PRO A 212 -14.15 -5.41 8.68
N ARG A 213 -14.97 -5.32 7.64
CA ARG A 213 -16.23 -6.06 7.49
C ARG A 213 -16.13 -7.00 6.31
N SER A 214 -16.74 -8.20 6.42
CA SER A 214 -16.83 -9.12 5.29
C SER A 214 -17.53 -8.42 4.12
N ARG A 215 -16.80 -8.22 3.03
CA ARG A 215 -17.28 -7.62 1.79
C ARG A 215 -17.29 -8.68 0.70
N ARG A 216 -18.14 -8.51 -0.30
CA ARG A 216 -18.08 -9.36 -1.48
C ARG A 216 -16.77 -9.11 -2.22
N ILE A 217 -16.12 -10.17 -2.68
CA ILE A 217 -14.83 -10.07 -3.41
C ILE A 217 -14.94 -9.11 -4.60
N LEU A 218 -16.09 -9.10 -5.29
CA LEU A 218 -16.37 -8.20 -6.41
C LEU A 218 -16.31 -6.71 -6.05
N GLU A 219 -16.57 -6.36 -4.79
CA GLU A 219 -16.46 -4.98 -4.31
C GLU A 219 -15.01 -4.54 -4.10
N LEU A 220 -14.09 -5.49 -3.90
CA LEU A 220 -12.67 -5.26 -3.67
C LEU A 220 -11.85 -5.28 -4.98
N LEU A 221 -12.41 -5.85 -6.06
CA LEU A 221 -11.73 -5.99 -7.35
C LEU A 221 -11.20 -4.67 -7.93
N PRO A 222 -11.95 -3.55 -7.92
CA PRO A 222 -11.45 -2.31 -8.54
C PRO A 222 -10.16 -1.80 -7.90
N GLY A 223 -10.11 -1.77 -6.55
CA GLY A 223 -8.90 -1.39 -5.85
C GLY A 223 -7.78 -2.42 -6.06
N ALA A 224 -8.09 -3.72 -6.02
CA ALA A 224 -7.10 -4.76 -6.28
C ALA A 224 -6.50 -4.66 -7.69
N ALA A 225 -7.31 -4.31 -8.70
CA ALA A 225 -6.85 -4.08 -10.07
C ALA A 225 -5.91 -2.85 -10.15
N VAL A 226 -6.24 -1.76 -9.46
CA VAL A 226 -5.37 -0.58 -9.36
C VAL A 226 -4.06 -0.94 -8.66
N ALA A 227 -4.11 -1.70 -7.55
CA ALA A 227 -2.92 -2.16 -6.84
C ALA A 227 -2.05 -3.08 -7.72
N ALA A 228 -2.65 -4.03 -8.41
CA ALA A 228 -1.94 -5.00 -9.25
C ALA A 228 -1.24 -4.33 -10.45
N THR A 229 -1.95 -3.44 -11.16
CA THR A 229 -1.37 -2.67 -12.27
C THR A 229 -0.32 -1.69 -11.78
N GLY A 230 -0.58 -1.00 -10.69
CA GLY A 230 0.38 -0.08 -10.07
C GLY A 230 1.63 -0.80 -9.56
N ALA A 231 1.51 -2.02 -9.02
CA ALA A 231 2.65 -2.81 -8.58
C ALA A 231 3.54 -3.22 -9.75
N LEU A 232 2.96 -3.63 -10.89
CA LEU A 232 3.72 -3.92 -12.11
C LEU A 232 4.43 -2.67 -12.64
N ALA A 233 3.73 -1.53 -12.67
CA ALA A 233 4.33 -0.26 -13.07
C ALA A 233 5.46 0.16 -12.12
N LEU A 234 5.27 -0.01 -10.82
CA LEU A 234 6.28 0.28 -9.82
C LEU A 234 7.51 -0.62 -9.98
N GLN A 235 7.30 -1.93 -10.21
CA GLN A 235 8.39 -2.89 -10.48
C GLN A 235 9.18 -2.51 -11.75
N ALA A 236 8.48 -2.15 -12.84
CA ALA A 236 9.13 -1.71 -14.07
C ALA A 236 9.91 -0.40 -13.89
N ALA A 237 9.34 0.56 -13.13
CA ALA A 237 10.01 1.82 -12.82
C ALA A 237 11.18 1.65 -11.84
N GLY A 238 11.14 0.61 -11.00
CA GLY A 238 12.15 0.33 -9.98
C GLY A 238 13.54 0.09 -10.55
N GLY A 239 13.65 -0.71 -11.60
CA GLY A 239 14.92 -0.96 -12.28
C GLY A 239 15.54 0.34 -12.81
N TRP A 240 14.75 1.14 -13.53
CA TRP A 240 15.19 2.44 -14.04
C TRP A 240 15.56 3.43 -12.93
N TYR A 241 14.81 3.45 -11.81
CA TYR A 241 15.09 4.31 -10.66
C TYR A 241 16.42 3.94 -9.99
N VAL A 242 16.68 2.65 -9.83
CA VAL A 242 17.93 2.15 -9.24
C VAL A 242 19.12 2.53 -10.11
N GLU A 243 19.05 2.27 -11.40
CA GLU A 243 20.14 2.58 -12.33
C GLU A 243 20.47 4.08 -12.39
N ARG A 244 19.45 4.93 -12.30
CA ARG A 244 19.64 6.36 -12.52
C ARG A 244 19.75 7.20 -11.25
N ALA A 245 18.95 6.92 -10.23
CA ALA A 245 18.88 7.74 -9.02
C ALA A 245 19.83 7.24 -7.92
N VAL A 246 19.90 5.91 -7.74
CA VAL A 246 20.72 5.34 -6.66
C VAL A 246 22.19 5.26 -7.06
N ALA A 247 22.51 4.87 -8.28
CA ALA A 247 23.89 4.83 -8.75
C ALA A 247 24.56 6.21 -8.70
N SER A 248 23.86 7.28 -9.11
CA SER A 248 24.39 8.63 -9.05
C SER A 248 24.49 9.21 -7.62
N ALA A 249 23.61 8.78 -6.72
CA ALA A 249 23.60 9.24 -5.34
C ALA A 249 24.62 8.48 -4.46
N SER A 250 25.01 7.25 -4.82
CA SER A 250 25.97 6.44 -4.09
C SER A 250 27.36 7.09 -4.02
N ASP A 251 27.77 7.82 -5.05
CA ASP A 251 29.04 8.53 -5.09
C ASP A 251 29.14 9.66 -4.05
N THR A 252 28.00 10.26 -3.69
CA THR A 252 27.96 11.39 -2.74
C THR A 252 27.53 10.97 -1.34
N TYR A 253 26.59 10.03 -1.22
CA TYR A 253 25.96 9.66 0.06
C TYR A 253 26.27 8.24 0.52
N GLY A 254 26.96 7.42 -0.28
CA GLY A 254 27.33 6.05 0.08
C GLY A 254 26.13 5.21 0.54
N THR A 255 26.28 4.49 1.65
CA THR A 255 25.22 3.63 2.23
C THR A 255 23.93 4.36 2.60
N PHE A 256 23.99 5.67 2.87
CA PHE A 256 22.77 6.46 3.13
C PHE A 256 21.83 6.56 1.92
N ALA A 257 22.37 6.62 0.71
CA ALA A 257 21.56 6.64 -0.51
C ALA A 257 20.71 5.38 -0.63
N LEU A 258 21.27 4.24 -0.24
CA LEU A 258 20.60 2.95 -0.23
C LEU A 258 19.44 2.92 0.79
N VAL A 259 19.67 3.38 2.01
CA VAL A 259 18.64 3.45 3.06
C VAL A 259 17.50 4.36 2.64
N ILE A 260 17.82 5.56 2.12
CA ILE A 260 16.80 6.52 1.66
C ILE A 260 16.03 5.95 0.46
N GLY A 261 16.73 5.34 -0.49
CA GLY A 261 16.12 4.72 -1.67
C GLY A 261 15.14 3.61 -1.30
N LEU A 262 15.54 2.74 -0.37
CA LEU A 262 14.71 1.63 0.09
C LEU A 262 13.50 2.10 0.89
N LEU A 263 13.67 3.07 1.80
CA LEU A 263 12.55 3.69 2.51
C LEU A 263 11.57 4.36 1.55
N SER A 264 12.09 5.08 0.55
CA SER A 264 11.26 5.71 -0.50
C SER A 264 10.49 4.66 -1.31
N TRP A 265 11.11 3.53 -1.62
CA TRP A 265 10.48 2.43 -2.32
C TRP A 265 9.32 1.82 -1.53
N PHE A 266 9.54 1.50 -0.25
CA PHE A 266 8.47 1.00 0.62
C PHE A 266 7.37 2.03 0.83
N TRP A 267 7.73 3.31 0.90
CA TRP A 267 6.76 4.40 1.02
C TRP A 267 5.88 4.52 -0.23
N LEU A 268 6.46 4.42 -1.44
CA LEU A 268 5.70 4.37 -2.69
C LEU A 268 4.78 3.13 -2.75
N GLY A 269 5.29 1.96 -2.37
CA GLY A 269 4.50 0.74 -2.29
C GLY A 269 3.32 0.86 -1.30
N ALA A 270 3.56 1.44 -0.13
CA ALA A 270 2.51 1.70 0.86
C ALA A 270 1.47 2.70 0.32
N HIS A 271 1.89 3.78 -0.35
CA HIS A 271 0.96 4.71 -1.02
C HIS A 271 0.07 4.00 -2.02
N LEU A 272 0.66 3.18 -2.87
CA LEU A 272 -0.08 2.41 -3.87
C LEU A 272 -1.17 1.55 -3.22
N VAL A 273 -0.82 0.81 -2.17
CA VAL A 273 -1.77 -0.06 -1.46
C VAL A 273 -2.91 0.74 -0.82
N LEU A 274 -2.58 1.87 -0.18
CA LEU A 274 -3.58 2.71 0.50
C LEU A 274 -4.48 3.44 -0.51
N VAL A 275 -3.93 4.02 -1.56
CA VAL A 275 -4.73 4.65 -2.64
C VAL A 275 -5.65 3.63 -3.30
N ALA A 276 -5.16 2.41 -3.54
CA ALA A 276 -5.98 1.32 -4.09
C ALA A 276 -7.10 0.88 -3.12
N ALA A 277 -6.85 0.90 -1.80
CA ALA A 277 -7.89 0.69 -0.79
C ALA A 277 -8.94 1.80 -0.81
N GLU A 278 -8.52 3.07 -0.97
CA GLU A 278 -9.42 4.21 -1.09
C GLU A 278 -10.35 4.13 -2.31
N VAL A 279 -9.87 3.57 -3.43
CA VAL A 279 -10.73 3.29 -4.60
C VAL A 279 -11.94 2.45 -4.19
N ASN A 280 -11.74 1.41 -3.37
CA ASN A 280 -12.82 0.56 -2.88
C ASN A 280 -13.75 1.31 -1.92
N VAL A 281 -13.21 2.12 -1.01
CA VAL A 281 -13.97 2.88 -0.02
C VAL A 281 -14.83 3.96 -0.69
N VAL A 282 -14.21 4.78 -1.54
CA VAL A 282 -14.90 5.85 -2.28
C VAL A 282 -16.02 5.25 -3.12
N ARG A 283 -15.74 4.15 -3.85
CA ARG A 283 -16.75 3.45 -4.64
C ARG A 283 -17.89 2.89 -3.78
N HIS A 284 -17.56 2.21 -2.70
CA HIS A 284 -18.55 1.57 -1.83
C HIS A 284 -19.50 2.59 -1.19
N HIS A 285 -18.93 3.69 -0.69
CA HIS A 285 -19.69 4.72 0.01
C HIS A 285 -20.23 5.83 -0.91
N ARG A 286 -19.95 5.73 -2.22
CA ARG A 286 -20.36 6.73 -3.24
C ARG A 286 -19.92 8.15 -2.87
N LEU A 287 -18.66 8.31 -2.44
CA LEU A 287 -18.11 9.57 -1.96
C LEU A 287 -17.65 10.49 -3.11
N TRP A 288 -18.40 10.56 -4.18
CA TRP A 288 -18.15 11.47 -5.31
C TRP A 288 -19.47 12.01 -5.89
N PRO A 289 -19.48 13.22 -6.48
CA PRO A 289 -18.38 14.19 -6.55
C PRO A 289 -18.09 14.85 -5.21
N ARG A 290 -16.83 15.23 -4.96
CA ARG A 290 -16.37 15.99 -3.79
C ARG A 290 -16.20 17.46 -4.16
N SER A 291 -16.49 18.37 -3.24
CA SER A 291 -16.27 19.80 -3.41
C SER A 291 -14.80 20.17 -3.31
N LEU A 292 -14.25 20.90 -4.26
CA LEU A 292 -12.90 21.46 -4.18
C LEU A 292 -12.92 22.87 -3.60
N ALA A 293 -14.01 23.61 -3.86
CA ALA A 293 -14.20 24.97 -3.38
C ALA A 293 -15.70 25.25 -3.19
N GLY A 294 -16.02 26.18 -2.29
CA GLY A 294 -17.38 26.59 -2.04
C GLY A 294 -18.16 25.66 -1.10
N GLU A 295 -19.46 25.48 -1.37
CA GLU A 295 -20.34 24.71 -0.51
C GLU A 295 -20.05 23.20 -0.55
N LEU A 296 -20.20 22.55 0.61
CA LEU A 296 -20.01 21.12 0.77
C LEU A 296 -21.02 20.34 -0.08
N ALA A 297 -20.53 19.46 -0.94
CA ALA A 297 -21.36 18.51 -1.65
C ALA A 297 -21.95 17.46 -0.69
N GLY A 298 -22.98 16.74 -1.09
CA GLY A 298 -23.53 15.66 -0.29
C GLY A 298 -22.51 14.58 0.08
N ALA A 299 -21.58 14.29 -0.83
CA ALA A 299 -20.47 13.36 -0.59
C ALA A 299 -19.47 13.88 0.47
N ASP A 300 -19.25 15.20 0.56
CA ASP A 300 -18.40 15.79 1.61
C ASP A 300 -19.05 15.65 2.98
N ARG A 301 -20.33 15.97 3.09
CA ARG A 301 -21.11 15.81 4.34
C ARG A 301 -21.12 14.35 4.79
N ALA A 302 -21.27 13.41 3.86
CA ALA A 302 -21.23 11.98 4.14
C ALA A 302 -19.85 11.53 4.63
N ALA A 303 -18.76 12.02 4.02
CA ALA A 303 -17.39 11.70 4.43
C ALA A 303 -17.06 12.28 5.82
N LEU A 304 -17.37 13.56 6.05
CA LEU A 304 -17.16 14.21 7.35
C LEU A 304 -17.99 13.57 8.47
N GLY A 305 -19.23 13.17 8.19
CA GLY A 305 -20.07 12.45 9.14
C GLY A 305 -19.47 11.09 9.54
N ARG A 306 -18.90 10.36 8.59
CA ARG A 306 -18.21 9.07 8.85
C ARG A 306 -16.94 9.26 9.65
N ALA A 307 -16.09 10.21 9.26
CA ALA A 307 -14.86 10.52 9.98
C ALA A 307 -15.15 10.93 11.43
N ALA A 308 -16.22 11.73 11.65
CA ALA A 308 -16.65 12.04 13.00
C ALA A 308 -17.13 10.81 13.77
N ALA A 309 -17.93 9.92 13.15
CA ALA A 309 -18.37 8.68 13.78
C ALA A 309 -17.23 7.71 14.10
N ALA A 310 -16.14 7.74 13.33
CA ALA A 310 -14.96 6.91 13.56
C ALA A 310 -14.24 7.24 14.89
N VAL A 311 -14.38 8.45 15.41
CA VAL A 311 -13.76 8.86 16.69
C VAL A 311 -14.43 8.20 17.90
N ARG A 312 -15.61 7.58 17.75
CA ARG A 312 -16.37 6.95 18.83
C ARG A 312 -15.56 5.90 19.57
N GLN A 313 -15.41 6.06 20.90
CA GLN A 313 -14.61 5.21 21.77
C GLN A 313 -15.44 4.42 22.78
N ASP A 314 -16.68 4.83 23.07
CA ASP A 314 -17.58 4.22 24.06
C ASP A 314 -18.96 3.97 23.44
N GLU A 315 -19.64 2.90 23.87
CA GLU A 315 -20.99 2.57 23.39
C GLU A 315 -22.05 3.64 23.75
N ARG A 316 -21.82 4.36 24.85
CA ARG A 316 -22.70 5.43 25.34
C ARG A 316 -22.44 6.77 24.64
N GLN A 317 -21.34 6.87 23.86
CA GLN A 317 -20.99 8.09 23.14
C GLN A 317 -21.84 8.20 21.90
N GLU A 318 -22.62 9.28 21.80
CA GLU A 318 -23.37 9.69 20.61
C GLU A 318 -22.66 10.88 19.99
N ILE A 319 -22.32 10.77 18.69
CA ILE A 319 -21.65 11.83 17.94
C ILE A 319 -22.64 12.39 16.92
N GLN A 320 -23.03 13.65 17.10
CA GLN A 320 -23.88 14.37 16.18
C GLN A 320 -23.05 15.38 15.39
N VAL A 321 -23.13 15.33 14.07
CA VAL A 321 -22.47 16.26 13.16
C VAL A 321 -23.50 17.24 12.61
N ARG A 322 -23.32 18.53 12.88
CA ARG A 322 -24.16 19.60 12.35
C ARG A 322 -23.35 20.48 11.40
N PHE A 323 -23.92 20.82 10.28
CA PHE A 323 -23.32 21.73 9.30
C PHE A 323 -23.95 23.13 9.44
N GLY A 324 -23.20 24.20 9.17
CA GLY A 324 -23.60 25.57 9.44
C GLY A 324 -24.92 26.03 8.77
N ASN A 325 -25.25 25.46 7.61
CA ASN A 325 -26.50 25.77 6.88
C ASN A 325 -27.75 25.10 7.48
N ASP A 326 -27.61 24.16 8.42
CA ASP A 326 -28.75 23.46 9.05
C ASP A 326 -29.41 24.35 10.14
N ARG A 327 -28.89 25.56 10.40
CA ARG A 327 -29.46 26.48 11.40
C ARG A 327 -30.69 27.24 10.91
N GLU A 328 -30.94 27.27 9.60
CA GLU A 328 -32.09 28.01 9.02
C GLU A 328 -33.34 27.15 8.89
N SER A 329 -33.28 25.86 9.15
CA SER A 329 -34.43 24.93 9.11
C SER A 329 -34.86 24.45 10.50
N GLY A 330 -34.83 25.34 11.50
CA GLY A 330 -35.45 25.07 12.81
C GLY A 330 -36.97 24.98 12.67
N PRO A 331 -37.67 24.13 13.44
CA PRO A 331 -39.10 24.05 13.38
C PRO A 331 -39.71 25.37 13.84
N THR A 332 -40.54 25.97 12.95
CA THR A 332 -41.48 27.06 13.27
C THR A 332 -42.58 26.52 14.14
#